data_777a7e549b91c23aeab34e8879ad006e
#
_entry.id   777a7e549b91c23aeab34e8879ad006e
#
_cell.length_a   1.000
_cell.length_b   1.000
_cell.length_c   1.000
_cell.angle_alpha   90.00
_cell.angle_beta   90.00
_cell.angle_gamma   90.00
#
_symmetry.space_group_name_H-M   'P 1'
#
loop_
_entity.id
_entity.type
_entity.pdbx_description
1 polymer ?
#
loop_
_entity_poly.entity_id
_entity_poly.type
_entity_poly.pdbx_seq_one_letter_code
_entity_poly.pdbx_strand_id
1 'polypeptide(L)'
;LTNGQISILCPDIYWYSTETQIAEYSRVRGAFHFVCPDNDEPFPIGMYNTQDMMTINNSGDEVGFTLEISGGPAKNPTIYNALTDEYMQISGDIQKGDIITITTKTGNKTVTLEREGVMTNIINRLVSGSTWLNLKTGENKFYVTASEGLNRIKVRLIHRLSLIHI
;
A
#
# COMPACT_ATOMS: atom_id res chain seq x y z
N LEU A 1 -0.24 -40.59 -34.83
CA LEU A 1 -0.12 -39.75 -33.61
C LEU A 1 1.02 -38.77 -33.87
N THR A 2 0.69 -37.49 -34.06
CA THR A 2 1.65 -36.39 -34.17
C THR A 2 2.02 -35.92 -32.76
N ASN A 3 3.28 -36.10 -32.37
CA ASN A 3 3.78 -35.55 -31.11
C ASN A 3 4.03 -34.03 -31.31
N GLY A 4 3.30 -33.20 -30.61
CA GLY A 4 3.53 -31.78 -30.54
C GLY A 4 4.27 -31.41 -29.24
N GLN A 5 5.27 -30.52 -29.35
CA GLN A 5 5.97 -29.95 -28.20
C GLN A 5 5.53 -28.51 -28.02
N ILE A 6 5.14 -28.14 -26.79
CA ILE A 6 4.82 -26.76 -26.39
C ILE A 6 5.92 -26.31 -25.44
N SER A 7 6.61 -25.23 -25.79
CA SER A 7 7.59 -24.58 -24.91
C SER A 7 6.97 -23.35 -24.28
N ILE A 8 6.97 -23.29 -22.96
CA ILE A 8 6.46 -22.15 -22.18
C ILE A 8 7.65 -21.45 -21.54
N LEU A 9 7.82 -20.16 -21.84
CA LEU A 9 8.80 -19.30 -21.21
C LEU A 9 8.14 -18.58 -20.03
N CYS A 10 8.56 -18.87 -18.80
CA CYS A 10 8.18 -18.15 -17.60
C CYS A 10 9.26 -17.11 -17.29
N PRO A 11 9.03 -15.82 -17.53
CA PRO A 11 10.01 -14.78 -17.22
C PRO A 11 10.13 -14.48 -15.72
N ASP A 12 9.16 -14.91 -14.93
CA ASP A 12 9.12 -14.75 -13.48
C ASP A 12 9.41 -16.09 -12.79
N ILE A 13 10.23 -16.06 -11.75
CA ILE A 13 10.61 -17.25 -10.97
C ILE A 13 9.52 -17.68 -9.97
N TYR A 14 8.48 -16.85 -9.79
CA TYR A 14 7.41 -17.11 -8.86
C TYR A 14 6.08 -17.34 -9.57
N TRP A 15 5.31 -18.28 -9.05
CA TRP A 15 3.90 -18.42 -9.38
C TRP A 15 3.06 -17.59 -8.42
N TYR A 16 2.25 -16.70 -8.94
CA TYR A 16 1.40 -15.83 -8.14
C TYR A 16 -0.04 -16.30 -8.16
N SER A 17 -0.74 -16.10 -7.03
CA SER A 17 -2.18 -16.22 -6.97
C SER A 17 -2.84 -15.29 -8.01
N THR A 18 -3.95 -15.73 -8.59
CA THR A 18 -4.82 -14.88 -9.41
C THR A 18 -5.53 -13.83 -8.56
N GLU A 19 -5.69 -14.09 -7.27
CA GLU A 19 -6.33 -13.17 -6.33
C GLU A 19 -5.35 -12.09 -5.85
N THR A 20 -5.80 -10.85 -5.91
CA THR A 20 -5.09 -9.70 -5.36
C THR A 20 -5.62 -9.42 -3.96
N GLN A 21 -4.75 -9.36 -2.97
CA GLN A 21 -5.11 -8.97 -1.61
C GLN A 21 -4.80 -7.48 -1.41
N ILE A 22 -5.70 -6.80 -0.70
CA ILE A 22 -5.61 -5.37 -0.43
C ILE A 22 -5.77 -5.13 1.06
N ALA A 23 -4.79 -4.46 1.68
CA ALA A 23 -4.90 -3.91 3.01
C ALA A 23 -4.96 -2.39 2.93
N GLU A 24 -5.85 -1.78 3.70
CA GLU A 24 -6.07 -0.34 3.68
C GLU A 24 -5.81 0.29 5.06
N TYR A 25 -5.14 1.44 5.04
CA TYR A 25 -5.02 2.33 6.16
C TYR A 25 -5.78 3.63 5.87
N SER A 26 -6.69 3.99 6.77
CA SER A 26 -7.36 5.29 6.77
C SER A 26 -7.81 5.61 8.18
N ARG A 27 -7.49 6.81 8.67
CA ARG A 27 -7.96 7.28 9.99
C ARG A 27 -9.42 7.74 9.98
N VAL A 28 -10.00 8.01 8.82
CA VAL A 28 -11.37 8.48 8.70
C VAL A 28 -12.23 7.43 8.01
N ARG A 29 -13.24 6.94 8.70
CA ARG A 29 -14.31 6.13 8.11
C ARG A 29 -15.59 6.96 8.07
N GLY A 30 -16.25 7.02 6.92
CA GLY A 30 -17.60 7.54 6.83
C GLY A 30 -18.55 6.66 7.64
N ALA A 31 -19.30 7.26 8.55
CA ALA A 31 -20.31 6.57 9.36
C ALA A 31 -21.72 7.07 9.04
N PHE A 32 -21.94 7.62 7.84
CA PHE A 32 -23.23 8.14 7.43
C PHE A 32 -24.20 7.02 7.10
N HIS A 33 -25.31 6.93 7.84
CA HIS A 33 -26.46 6.09 7.54
C HIS A 33 -27.67 6.94 7.19
N PHE A 34 -28.43 6.56 6.15
CA PHE A 34 -29.60 7.29 5.68
C PHE A 34 -30.81 7.22 6.65
N VAL A 35 -30.76 6.38 7.64
CA VAL A 35 -31.82 6.27 8.66
C VAL A 35 -31.46 7.21 9.80
N CYS A 36 -32.12 8.38 9.86
CA CYS A 36 -32.04 9.26 11.01
C CYS A 36 -32.84 8.64 12.16
N PRO A 37 -32.23 8.34 13.31
CA PRO A 37 -33.02 7.96 14.49
C PRO A 37 -33.83 9.18 14.97
N ASP A 38 -35.04 8.91 15.40
CA ASP A 38 -36.03 9.93 15.86
C ASP A 38 -35.71 10.58 17.22
N ASN A 39 -34.48 10.45 17.69
CA ASN A 39 -34.00 10.97 18.97
C ASN A 39 -32.90 12.00 18.76
N ASP A 40 -32.89 13.02 19.60
CA ASP A 40 -31.93 14.15 19.62
C ASP A 40 -30.45 13.75 19.84
N GLU A 41 -30.06 12.55 19.47
CA GLU A 41 -28.67 12.10 19.56
C GLU A 41 -27.83 12.61 18.38
N PRO A 42 -26.62 13.09 18.62
CA PRO A 42 -25.75 13.59 17.56
C PRO A 42 -25.44 12.49 16.56
N PHE A 43 -25.77 12.75 15.29
CA PHE A 43 -25.57 11.81 14.19
C PHE A 43 -24.10 11.79 13.75
N PRO A 44 -23.38 10.66 13.88
CA PRO A 44 -21.98 10.60 13.49
C PRO A 44 -21.83 10.61 11.96
N ILE A 45 -21.25 11.68 11.41
CA ILE A 45 -20.93 11.80 9.97
C ILE A 45 -19.66 11.02 9.62
N GLY A 46 -18.77 10.82 10.60
CA GLY A 46 -17.52 10.07 10.43
C GLY A 46 -16.94 9.66 11.78
N MET A 47 -16.20 8.56 11.77
CA MET A 47 -15.48 8.07 12.95
C MET A 47 -13.99 8.04 12.64
N TYR A 48 -13.18 8.48 13.62
CA TYR A 48 -11.73 8.25 13.55
C TYR A 48 -11.43 6.78 13.85
N ASN A 49 -10.71 6.15 12.94
CA ASN A 49 -10.21 4.80 13.18
C ASN A 49 -8.93 4.90 14.03
N THR A 50 -8.93 4.28 15.20
CA THR A 50 -7.77 4.21 16.10
C THR A 50 -6.82 3.07 15.76
N GLN A 51 -7.13 2.23 14.77
CA GLN A 51 -6.20 1.22 14.29
C GLN A 51 -5.10 1.88 13.45
N ASP A 52 -3.97 2.11 14.06
CA ASP A 52 -2.81 2.75 13.43
C ASP A 52 -1.95 1.76 12.61
N MET A 53 -2.33 0.49 12.53
CA MET A 53 -1.57 -0.57 11.85
C MET A 53 -2.38 -1.33 10.81
N MET A 54 -1.74 -1.64 9.68
CA MET A 54 -2.18 -2.64 8.71
C MET A 54 -1.53 -3.97 9.05
N THR A 55 -2.35 -4.99 9.33
CA THR A 55 -1.87 -6.36 9.54
C THR A 55 -2.17 -7.19 8.30
N ILE A 56 -1.15 -7.86 7.77
CA ILE A 56 -1.23 -8.67 6.56
C ILE A 56 -0.57 -10.01 6.84
N ASN A 57 -1.27 -11.09 6.56
CA ASN A 57 -0.70 -12.43 6.65
C ASN A 57 -0.31 -12.92 5.26
N ASN A 58 0.99 -13.09 5.03
CA ASN A 58 1.53 -13.66 3.80
C ASN A 58 1.82 -15.15 4.03
N SER A 59 0.99 -16.02 3.48
CA SER A 59 1.19 -17.48 3.56
C SER A 59 2.17 -18.03 2.53
N GLY A 60 2.67 -17.19 1.62
CA GLY A 60 3.67 -17.54 0.62
C GLY A 60 5.08 -17.11 1.00
N ASP A 61 5.98 -17.18 0.03
CA ASP A 61 7.35 -16.69 0.17
C ASP A 61 7.41 -15.16 0.32
N GLU A 62 8.58 -14.66 0.67
CA GLU A 62 8.83 -13.22 0.73
C GLU A 62 8.55 -12.57 -0.64
N VAL A 63 7.70 -11.54 -0.66
CA VAL A 63 7.24 -10.90 -1.89
C VAL A 63 7.19 -9.39 -1.76
N GLY A 64 7.56 -8.70 -2.85
CA GLY A 64 7.32 -7.26 -2.99
C GLY A 64 5.83 -6.97 -3.22
N PHE A 65 5.43 -5.75 -2.90
CA PHE A 65 4.06 -5.27 -3.02
C PHE A 65 3.99 -3.94 -3.77
N THR A 66 2.78 -3.50 -4.05
CA THR A 66 2.50 -2.14 -4.52
C THR A 66 1.80 -1.38 -3.40
N LEU A 67 2.30 -0.19 -3.10
CA LEU A 67 1.72 0.72 -2.13
C LEU A 67 1.18 1.95 -2.86
N GLU A 68 -0.07 2.31 -2.60
CA GLU A 68 -0.69 3.54 -3.09
C GLU A 68 -0.95 4.47 -1.93
N ILE A 69 -0.46 5.70 -1.99
CA ILE A 69 -0.74 6.77 -1.03
C ILE A 69 -1.56 7.82 -1.75
N SER A 70 -2.76 8.08 -1.29
CA SER A 70 -3.69 9.03 -1.88
C SER A 70 -4.27 9.99 -0.84
N GLY A 71 -4.87 11.10 -1.30
CA GLY A 71 -5.49 12.10 -0.43
C GLY A 71 -4.64 13.36 -0.31
N GLY A 72 -4.48 13.88 0.90
CA GLY A 72 -3.73 15.12 1.16
C GLY A 72 -4.64 16.32 1.43
N PRO A 73 -4.07 17.49 1.75
CA PRO A 73 -2.63 17.75 1.80
C PRO A 73 -1.93 17.06 2.98
N ALA A 74 -0.73 16.54 2.71
CA ALA A 74 0.12 15.89 3.70
C ALA A 74 1.60 16.10 3.37
N LYS A 75 2.49 15.81 4.33
CA LYS A 75 3.93 16.03 4.17
C LYS A 75 4.73 14.85 4.70
N ASN A 76 5.74 14.46 3.93
CA ASN A 76 6.69 13.40 4.26
C ASN A 76 6.02 12.11 4.77
N PRO A 77 5.13 11.47 3.98
CA PRO A 77 4.54 10.20 4.39
C PRO A 77 5.63 9.14 4.56
N THR A 78 5.49 8.36 5.62
CA THR A 78 6.44 7.32 5.97
C THR A 78 5.67 6.05 6.32
N ILE A 79 6.11 4.93 5.78
CA ILE A 79 5.58 3.60 6.07
C ILE A 79 6.67 2.83 6.81
N TYR A 80 6.32 2.28 7.96
CA TYR A 80 7.20 1.48 8.80
C TYR A 80 6.73 0.03 8.86
N ASN A 81 7.67 -0.90 8.84
CA ASN A 81 7.44 -2.26 9.26
C ASN A 81 7.68 -2.37 10.77
N ALA A 82 6.60 -2.64 11.53
CA ALA A 82 6.67 -2.70 12.99
C ALA A 82 7.49 -3.89 13.55
N LEU A 83 7.81 -4.87 12.71
CA LEU A 83 8.56 -6.06 13.12
C LEU A 83 10.06 -5.94 12.88
N THR A 84 10.47 -5.13 11.88
CA THR A 84 11.88 -5.00 11.46
C THR A 84 12.45 -3.60 11.67
N ASP A 85 11.62 -2.63 12.09
CA ASP A 85 11.94 -1.20 12.19
C ASP A 85 12.42 -0.56 10.86
N GLU A 86 12.29 -1.29 9.75
CA GLU A 86 12.57 -0.77 8.42
C GLU A 86 11.47 0.20 7.97
N TYR A 87 11.85 1.17 7.17
CA TYR A 87 10.89 2.17 6.69
C TYR A 87 11.13 2.61 5.24
N MET A 88 10.08 3.14 4.63
CA MET A 88 10.14 3.93 3.39
C MET A 88 9.53 5.31 3.65
N GLN A 89 10.27 6.37 3.34
CA GLN A 89 9.81 7.75 3.47
C GLN A 89 9.93 8.47 2.15
N ILE A 90 8.86 9.13 1.74
CA ILE A 90 8.84 10.03 0.58
C ILE A 90 8.94 11.47 1.07
N SER A 91 9.96 12.18 0.65
CA SER A 91 10.14 13.59 1.01
C SER A 91 9.23 14.52 0.20
N GLY A 92 8.73 15.57 0.86
CA GLY A 92 7.99 16.65 0.27
C GLY A 92 6.47 16.53 0.42
N ASP A 93 5.77 17.42 -0.28
CA ASP A 93 4.34 17.63 -0.12
C ASP A 93 3.53 16.70 -1.06
N ILE A 94 2.42 16.18 -0.52
CA ILE A 94 1.34 15.54 -1.25
C ILE A 94 0.20 16.54 -1.30
N GLN A 95 -0.27 16.88 -2.49
CA GLN A 95 -1.43 17.75 -2.69
C GLN A 95 -2.73 16.93 -2.70
N LYS A 96 -3.84 17.61 -2.55
CA LYS A 96 -5.16 16.97 -2.69
C LYS A 96 -5.33 16.46 -4.11
N GLY A 97 -5.65 15.17 -4.25
CA GLY A 97 -5.82 14.51 -5.53
C GLY A 97 -4.56 13.82 -6.07
N ASP A 98 -3.39 14.02 -5.43
CA ASP A 98 -2.20 13.26 -5.78
C ASP A 98 -2.36 11.78 -5.44
N ILE A 99 -1.76 10.92 -6.27
CA ILE A 99 -1.59 9.50 -5.99
C ILE A 99 -0.10 9.16 -6.14
N ILE A 100 0.51 8.72 -5.05
CA ILE A 100 1.87 8.17 -5.07
C ILE A 100 1.77 6.66 -5.11
N THR A 101 2.39 6.05 -6.12
CA THR A 101 2.49 4.61 -6.27
C THR A 101 3.93 4.15 -6.09
N ILE A 102 4.17 3.27 -5.12
CA ILE A 102 5.45 2.67 -4.82
C ILE A 102 5.37 1.19 -5.11
N THR A 103 6.22 0.69 -6.00
CA THR A 103 6.35 -0.74 -6.27
C THR A 103 7.67 -1.25 -5.73
N THR A 104 7.61 -2.25 -4.84
CA THR A 104 8.79 -2.82 -4.18
C THR A 104 9.23 -4.15 -4.81
N LYS A 105 8.51 -4.63 -5.84
CA LYS A 105 8.76 -5.91 -6.51
C LYS A 105 10.17 -5.99 -7.05
N THR A 106 10.82 -7.13 -6.86
CA THR A 106 12.15 -7.40 -7.40
C THR A 106 12.16 -7.19 -8.92
N GLY A 107 13.17 -6.49 -9.41
CA GLY A 107 13.30 -6.16 -10.84
C GLY A 107 12.39 -5.00 -11.32
N ASN A 108 11.45 -4.51 -10.48
CA ASN A 108 10.55 -3.42 -10.86
C ASN A 108 10.30 -2.47 -9.68
N LYS A 109 11.38 -1.91 -9.13
CA LYS A 109 11.30 -0.93 -8.03
C LYS A 109 11.08 0.46 -8.60
N THR A 110 9.90 1.04 -8.32
CA THR A 110 9.50 2.36 -8.85
C THR A 110 8.79 3.19 -7.79
N VAL A 111 8.91 4.51 -7.91
CA VAL A 111 8.12 5.48 -7.16
C VAL A 111 7.58 6.51 -8.14
N THR A 112 6.28 6.56 -8.31
CA THR A 112 5.62 7.48 -9.24
C THR A 112 4.61 8.35 -8.51
N LEU A 113 4.46 9.58 -8.99
CA LEU A 113 3.43 10.53 -8.57
C LEU A 113 2.51 10.78 -9.77
N GLU A 114 1.24 10.54 -9.59
CA GLU A 114 0.20 11.02 -10.48
C GLU A 114 -0.41 12.29 -9.90
N ARG A 115 -0.36 13.37 -10.67
CA ARG A 115 -0.95 14.67 -10.36
C ARG A 115 -1.67 15.20 -11.60
N GLU A 116 -2.96 15.49 -11.48
CA GLU A 116 -3.78 15.98 -12.60
C GLU A 116 -3.70 15.11 -13.86
N GLY A 117 -3.60 13.79 -13.68
CA GLY A 117 -3.48 12.81 -14.76
C GLY A 117 -2.07 12.69 -15.39
N VAL A 118 -1.09 13.42 -14.87
CA VAL A 118 0.30 13.33 -15.32
C VAL A 118 1.10 12.46 -14.37
N MET A 119 1.70 11.38 -14.90
CA MET A 119 2.59 10.50 -14.14
C MET A 119 4.04 10.97 -14.21
N THR A 120 4.66 11.12 -13.06
CA THR A 120 6.07 11.53 -12.92
C THR A 120 6.81 10.53 -12.06
N ASN A 121 8.02 10.14 -12.48
CA ASN A 121 8.91 9.34 -11.63
C ASN A 121 9.52 10.23 -10.56
N ILE A 122 9.29 9.88 -9.30
CA ILE A 122 9.77 10.62 -8.13
C ILE A 122 10.66 9.76 -7.21
N ILE A 123 11.34 8.76 -7.76
CA ILE A 123 12.22 7.86 -6.98
C ILE A 123 13.31 8.63 -6.20
N ASN A 124 13.73 9.79 -6.72
CA ASN A 124 14.68 10.70 -6.08
C ASN A 124 14.14 11.36 -4.80
N ARG A 125 12.82 11.28 -4.55
CA ARG A 125 12.18 11.75 -3.32
C ARG A 125 12.17 10.68 -2.21
N LEU A 126 12.60 9.46 -2.51
CA LEU A 126 12.83 8.45 -1.48
C LEU A 126 14.01 8.88 -0.60
N VAL A 127 13.75 9.05 0.69
CA VAL A 127 14.75 9.57 1.63
C VAL A 127 15.90 8.57 1.80
N SER A 128 17.12 9.06 1.90
CA SER A 128 18.29 8.24 2.19
C SER A 128 18.11 7.47 3.50
N GLY A 129 18.43 6.19 3.50
CA GLY A 129 18.17 5.27 4.62
C GLY A 129 16.82 4.54 4.54
N SER A 130 15.97 4.87 3.56
CA SER A 130 14.78 4.07 3.28
C SER A 130 15.15 2.69 2.76
N THR A 131 14.45 1.65 3.25
CA THR A 131 14.59 0.27 2.80
C THR A 131 13.39 -0.11 1.92
N TRP A 132 13.62 -0.82 0.82
CA TRP A 132 12.52 -1.37 0.02
C TRP A 132 11.83 -2.49 0.80
N LEU A 133 10.69 -2.16 1.39
CA LEU A 133 9.94 -3.07 2.24
C LEU A 133 9.37 -4.24 1.43
N ASN A 134 9.39 -5.44 2.02
CA ASN A 134 8.77 -6.65 1.48
C ASN A 134 7.80 -7.24 2.51
N LEU A 135 6.88 -8.05 2.04
CA LEU A 135 6.08 -8.94 2.88
C LEU A 135 6.88 -10.21 3.17
N LYS A 136 7.24 -10.39 4.43
CA LYS A 136 7.83 -11.65 4.91
C LYS A 136 6.76 -12.72 5.01
N THR A 137 7.16 -13.99 5.00
CA THR A 137 6.26 -15.11 5.30
C THR A 137 5.69 -14.95 6.70
N GLY A 138 4.38 -15.16 6.85
CA GLY A 138 3.66 -14.98 8.11
C GLY A 138 3.06 -13.59 8.30
N GLU A 139 2.89 -13.20 9.54
CA GLU A 139 2.28 -11.91 9.92
C GLU A 139 3.21 -10.74 9.65
N ASN A 140 2.71 -9.72 8.97
CA ASN A 140 3.38 -8.45 8.73
C ASN A 140 2.54 -7.31 9.29
N LYS A 141 3.19 -6.35 9.94
CA LYS A 141 2.54 -5.20 10.55
C LYS A 141 3.18 -3.91 10.05
N PHE A 142 2.39 -3.09 9.38
CA PHE A 142 2.83 -1.79 8.88
C PHE A 142 2.03 -0.67 9.55
N TYR A 143 2.72 0.39 9.90
CA TYR A 143 2.08 1.62 10.33
C TYR A 143 2.52 2.80 9.47
N VAL A 144 1.66 3.80 9.39
CA VAL A 144 1.85 4.96 8.55
C VAL A 144 1.99 6.19 9.42
N THR A 145 2.97 7.02 9.10
CA THR A 145 3.12 8.34 9.70
C THR A 145 3.27 9.41 8.63
N ALA A 146 3.15 10.67 9.01
CA ALA A 146 3.45 11.80 8.17
C ALA A 146 3.86 12.97 9.08
N SER A 147 4.74 13.87 8.60
CA SER A 147 5.10 15.06 9.36
C SER A 147 3.89 15.98 9.58
N GLU A 148 2.99 16.02 8.58
CA GLU A 148 1.73 16.77 8.64
C GLU A 148 0.66 16.03 7.83
N GLY A 149 -0.61 16.18 8.23
CA GLY A 149 -1.76 15.73 7.45
C GLY A 149 -2.00 14.22 7.41
N LEU A 150 -1.48 13.45 8.37
CA LEU A 150 -1.66 12.00 8.45
C LEU A 150 -3.14 11.56 8.35
N ASN A 151 -4.05 12.32 8.94
CA ASN A 151 -5.49 12.05 8.91
C ASN A 151 -6.16 12.34 7.56
N ARG A 152 -5.43 12.86 6.59
CA ARG A 152 -5.93 13.24 5.26
C ARG A 152 -5.44 12.31 4.17
N ILE A 153 -4.58 11.35 4.49
CA ILE A 153 -4.08 10.35 3.55
C ILE A 153 -4.73 8.99 3.78
N LYS A 154 -4.87 8.26 2.69
CA LYS A 154 -5.27 6.86 2.64
C LYS A 154 -4.12 6.08 2.02
N VAL A 155 -3.77 4.96 2.62
CA VAL A 155 -2.73 4.08 2.12
C VAL A 155 -3.33 2.71 1.82
N ARG A 156 -3.04 2.18 0.62
CA ARG A 156 -3.45 0.84 0.19
C ARG A 156 -2.21 0.04 -0.12
N LEU A 157 -2.09 -1.12 0.50
CA LEU A 157 -1.08 -2.10 0.18
C LEU A 157 -1.72 -3.22 -0.63
N ILE A 158 -1.18 -3.46 -1.82
CA ILE A 158 -1.71 -4.38 -2.83
C ILE A 158 -0.65 -5.44 -3.11
N HIS A 159 -0.97 -6.71 -2.89
CA HIS A 159 -0.05 -7.80 -3.17
C HIS A 159 -0.77 -9.03 -3.72
N ARG A 160 0.02 -9.95 -4.27
CA ARG A 160 -0.41 -11.30 -4.64
C ARG A 160 0.44 -12.29 -3.88
N LEU A 161 -0.17 -13.36 -3.42
CA LEU A 161 0.56 -14.44 -2.77
C LEU A 161 1.49 -15.12 -3.77
N SER A 162 2.75 -15.30 -3.38
CA SER A 162 3.65 -16.21 -4.07
C SER A 162 3.32 -17.63 -3.64
N LEU A 163 2.93 -18.49 -4.58
CA LEU A 163 2.44 -19.83 -4.27
C LEU A 163 3.55 -20.87 -4.26
N ILE A 164 4.56 -20.73 -5.12
CA ILE A 164 5.65 -21.69 -5.27
C ILE A 164 6.89 -20.98 -5.81
N HIS A 165 8.03 -21.27 -5.23
CA HIS A 165 9.35 -21.00 -5.79
C HIS A 165 9.79 -22.20 -6.63
N ILE A 166 10.12 -22.00 -7.89
CA ILE A 166 10.65 -23.05 -8.79
C ILE A 166 12.16 -23.02 -8.79
#